data_c6bf75527b664bcd0db9513581338618
#
_entry.id   c6bf75527b664bcd0db9513581338618
#
_cell.length_a   1.000
_cell.length_b   1.000
_cell.length_c   1.000
_cell.angle_alpha   90.00
_cell.angle_beta   90.00
_cell.angle_gamma   90.00
#
_symmetry.space_group_name_H-M   'P 1'
#
loop_
_entity.id
_entity.type
_entity.pdbx_description
1 polymer ?
#
loop_
_entity_poly.entity_id
_entity_poly.type
_entity_poly.pdbx_seq_one_letter_code
_entity_poly.pdbx_strand_id
1 'polypeptide(L)'
;MTQVHDDLTGVEVSDAESELLRALHDGSISEIEVAWSDPFGHAAGKRIPTRQFLDRARHGFAFCEAALGWNIDGTVIDGLRLTNWDGGYPDVHAIPDLSTFRPLPWRAGAGHVISGTHP
;
A
#
# COMPACT_ATOMS: atom_id res chain seq x y z
N MET A 1 20.96 -4.30 10.19
CA MET A 1 20.37 -3.36 9.24
C MET A 1 21.39 -3.04 8.17
N THR A 2 21.02 -3.17 6.95
CA THR A 2 21.88 -2.86 5.83
C THR A 2 21.16 -1.91 4.89
N GLN A 3 21.86 -0.89 4.47
CA GLN A 3 21.35 0.04 3.49
C GLN A 3 22.35 0.15 2.35
N VAL A 4 21.82 0.26 1.15
CA VAL A 4 22.60 0.47 -0.05
C VAL A 4 22.30 1.86 -0.55
N HIS A 5 23.34 2.66 -0.71
CA HIS A 5 23.21 3.99 -1.30
C HIS A 5 23.33 3.91 -2.80
N ASP A 6 22.40 4.57 -3.48
CA ASP A 6 22.55 4.87 -4.88
C ASP A 6 23.43 6.12 -5.00
N ASP A 7 24.65 5.96 -5.41
CA ASP A 7 25.62 7.05 -5.48
C ASP A 7 25.23 8.15 -6.45
N LEU A 8 24.37 7.84 -7.43
CA LEU A 8 23.93 8.82 -8.42
C LEU A 8 22.80 9.71 -7.91
N THR A 9 21.93 9.17 -7.06
CA THR A 9 20.73 9.86 -6.57
C THR A 9 20.74 10.13 -5.09
N GLY A 10 21.63 9.48 -4.32
CA GLY A 10 21.64 9.55 -2.86
C GLY A 10 20.48 8.80 -2.21
N VAL A 11 19.78 7.95 -2.95
CA VAL A 11 18.65 7.18 -2.44
C VAL A 11 19.17 5.95 -1.71
N GLU A 12 18.66 5.73 -0.49
CA GLU A 12 18.91 4.53 0.28
C GLU A 12 17.86 3.48 -0.02
N VAL A 13 18.33 2.23 -0.19
CA VAL A 13 17.45 1.07 -0.32
C VAL A 13 17.48 0.32 1.00
N SER A 14 16.33 0.18 1.64
CA SER A 14 16.19 -0.53 2.91
C SER A 14 16.35 -2.03 2.72
N ASP A 15 16.64 -2.75 3.83
CA ASP A 15 16.67 -4.21 3.83
C ASP A 15 15.32 -4.80 3.42
N ALA A 16 14.23 -4.22 3.88
CA ALA A 16 12.88 -4.67 3.53
C ALA A 16 12.62 -4.52 2.03
N GLU A 17 13.01 -3.40 1.42
CA GLU A 17 12.88 -3.19 -0.01
C GLU A 17 13.73 -4.18 -0.81
N SER A 18 14.95 -4.43 -0.38
CA SER A 18 15.83 -5.41 -1.02
C SER A 18 15.25 -6.81 -0.95
N GLU A 19 14.67 -7.18 0.19
CA GLU A 19 13.98 -8.46 0.36
C GLU A 19 12.79 -8.60 -0.58
N LEU A 20 11.98 -7.54 -0.68
CA LEU A 20 10.86 -7.50 -1.62
C LEU A 20 11.32 -7.74 -3.05
N LEU A 21 12.30 -6.98 -3.52
CA LEU A 21 12.80 -7.10 -4.88
C LEU A 21 13.32 -8.51 -5.18
N ARG A 22 14.02 -9.11 -4.23
CA ARG A 22 14.51 -10.48 -4.33
C ARG A 22 13.37 -11.48 -4.45
N ALA A 23 12.36 -11.33 -3.59
CA ALA A 23 11.20 -12.22 -3.56
C ALA A 23 10.34 -12.11 -4.82
N LEU A 24 10.24 -10.92 -5.40
CA LEU A 24 9.57 -10.71 -6.67
C LEU A 24 10.34 -11.37 -7.82
N HIS A 25 11.66 -11.28 -7.80
CA HIS A 25 12.51 -11.86 -8.83
C HIS A 25 12.50 -13.38 -8.81
N ASP A 26 12.57 -13.98 -7.63
CA ASP A 26 12.64 -15.46 -7.50
C ASP A 26 11.25 -16.13 -7.47
N GLY A 27 10.18 -15.35 -7.48
CA GLY A 27 8.82 -15.87 -7.51
C GLY A 27 8.30 -16.40 -6.16
N SER A 28 9.03 -16.17 -5.08
CA SER A 28 8.59 -16.63 -3.77
C SER A 28 7.36 -15.88 -3.24
N ILE A 29 7.13 -14.66 -3.74
CA ILE A 29 5.94 -13.86 -3.44
C ILE A 29 5.14 -13.69 -4.73
N SER A 30 3.87 -14.08 -4.71
CA SER A 30 2.98 -14.00 -5.87
C SER A 30 1.91 -12.90 -5.74
N GLU A 31 1.67 -12.39 -4.55
CA GLU A 31 0.76 -11.28 -4.34
C GLU A 31 1.23 -10.40 -3.18
N ILE A 32 0.87 -9.11 -3.26
CA ILE A 32 1.18 -8.12 -2.23
C ILE A 32 -0.12 -7.51 -1.72
N GLU A 33 -0.31 -7.49 -0.42
CA GLU A 33 -1.35 -6.70 0.22
C GLU A 33 -0.87 -5.26 0.34
N VAL A 34 -1.53 -4.36 -0.39
CA VAL A 34 -1.29 -2.93 -0.30
C VAL A 34 -2.31 -2.37 0.68
N ALA A 35 -1.87 -1.94 1.85
CA ALA A 35 -2.75 -1.57 2.95
C ALA A 35 -2.62 -0.09 3.32
N TRP A 36 -3.71 0.49 3.78
CA TRP A 36 -3.78 1.81 4.38
C TRP A 36 -4.64 1.75 5.63
N SER A 37 -4.56 2.78 6.48
CA SER A 37 -5.37 2.84 7.69
C SER A 37 -6.71 3.51 7.43
N ASP A 38 -7.78 2.95 7.99
CA ASP A 38 -9.06 3.63 8.10
C ASP A 38 -9.08 4.61 9.28
N PRO A 39 -10.18 5.38 9.49
CA PRO A 39 -10.25 6.33 10.60
C PRO A 39 -10.13 5.71 12.00
N PHE A 40 -10.36 4.41 12.14
CA PHE A 40 -10.30 3.69 13.41
C PHE A 40 -8.99 2.94 13.62
N GLY A 41 -8.03 3.11 12.72
CA GLY A 41 -6.75 2.42 12.81
C GLY A 41 -6.77 0.99 12.30
N HIS A 42 -7.84 0.57 11.60
CA HIS A 42 -7.88 -0.75 10.96
C HIS A 42 -7.20 -0.70 9.60
N ALA A 43 -6.53 -1.78 9.27
CA ALA A 43 -5.94 -1.93 7.94
C ALA A 43 -7.03 -2.27 6.92
N ALA A 44 -7.14 -1.45 5.90
CA ALA A 44 -7.92 -1.71 4.69
C ALA A 44 -6.94 -1.84 3.53
N GLY A 45 -7.31 -2.52 2.47
CA GLY A 45 -6.38 -2.66 1.37
C GLY A 45 -6.86 -3.52 0.22
N LYS A 46 -5.91 -3.78 -0.68
CA LYS A 46 -6.10 -4.60 -1.86
C LYS A 46 -4.96 -5.60 -1.98
N ARG A 47 -5.26 -6.77 -2.56
CA ARG A 47 -4.24 -7.74 -2.95
C ARG A 47 -3.94 -7.55 -4.42
N ILE A 48 -2.66 -7.35 -4.72
CA ILE A 48 -2.18 -7.06 -6.07
C ILE A 48 -1.23 -8.18 -6.49
N PRO A 49 -1.43 -8.81 -7.66
CA PRO A 49 -0.46 -9.75 -8.19
C PRO A 49 0.91 -9.07 -8.35
N THR A 50 1.98 -9.78 -8.00
CA THR A 50 3.33 -9.18 -8.01
C THR A 50 3.75 -8.65 -9.36
N ARG A 51 3.32 -9.29 -10.46
CA ARG A 51 3.64 -8.83 -11.80
C ARG A 51 3.09 -7.43 -12.11
N GLN A 52 2.00 -7.01 -11.43
CA GLN A 52 1.42 -5.68 -11.59
C GLN A 52 1.92 -4.71 -10.54
N PHE A 53 2.42 -5.21 -9.44
CA PHE A 53 2.80 -4.40 -8.29
C PHE A 53 3.92 -3.42 -8.65
N LEU A 54 5.00 -3.91 -9.24
CA LEU A 54 6.16 -3.07 -9.57
C LEU A 54 5.82 -1.99 -10.57
N ASP A 55 4.99 -2.32 -11.57
CA ASP A 55 4.61 -1.36 -12.60
C ASP A 55 3.82 -0.18 -12.03
N ARG A 56 3.08 -0.41 -10.98
CA ARG A 56 2.14 0.56 -10.43
C ARG A 56 2.54 1.18 -9.10
N ALA A 57 3.53 0.62 -8.44
CA ALA A 57 3.90 1.04 -7.09
C ALA A 57 4.23 2.53 -6.99
N ARG A 58 4.84 3.10 -8.01
CA ARG A 58 5.23 4.53 -8.02
C ARG A 58 4.05 5.46 -8.17
N HIS A 59 3.03 5.04 -8.90
CA HIS A 59 1.82 5.84 -9.17
C HIS A 59 0.72 5.56 -8.17
N GLY A 60 0.87 4.48 -7.42
CA GLY A 60 -0.09 4.05 -6.43
C GLY A 60 -1.24 3.23 -7.00
N PHE A 61 -2.07 2.79 -6.09
CA PHE A 61 -3.22 1.94 -6.39
C PHE A 61 -4.48 2.70 -6.02
N ALA A 62 -5.35 2.93 -7.00
CA ALA A 62 -6.55 3.72 -6.81
C ALA A 62 -7.57 3.02 -5.91
N PHE A 63 -8.20 3.80 -5.05
CA PHE A 63 -9.37 3.37 -4.28
C PHE A 63 -10.27 4.58 -4.04
N CYS A 64 -11.55 4.33 -3.77
CA CYS A 64 -12.50 5.40 -3.51
C CYS A 64 -12.17 6.08 -2.17
N GLU A 65 -12.14 7.41 -2.14
CA GLU A 65 -11.81 8.15 -0.92
C GLU A 65 -12.84 7.93 0.20
N ALA A 66 -14.04 7.42 -0.12
CA ALA A 66 -15.03 7.06 0.89
C ALA A 66 -14.45 6.12 1.94
N ALA A 67 -13.48 5.29 1.57
CA ALA A 67 -12.81 4.39 2.50
C ALA A 67 -12.07 5.13 3.64
N LEU A 68 -11.76 6.40 3.45
CA LEU A 68 -11.15 7.24 4.48
C LEU A 68 -12.17 7.78 5.48
N GLY A 69 -13.44 7.59 5.22
CA GLY A 69 -14.54 8.04 6.08
C GLY A 69 -15.54 6.94 6.42
N TRP A 70 -15.16 5.68 6.32
CA TRP A 70 -16.01 4.58 6.69
C TRP A 70 -16.09 4.39 8.20
N ASN A 71 -17.26 4.02 8.67
CA ASN A 71 -17.47 3.54 10.02
C ASN A 71 -16.88 2.12 10.14
N ILE A 72 -16.75 1.65 11.37
CA ILE A 72 -16.16 0.34 11.67
C ILE A 72 -16.91 -0.81 10.97
N ASP A 73 -18.20 -0.63 10.70
CA ASP A 73 -19.02 -1.62 9.99
C ASP A 73 -19.00 -1.45 8.46
N GLY A 74 -18.18 -0.53 7.94
CA GLY A 74 -18.07 -0.26 6.51
C GLY A 74 -19.11 0.71 5.97
N THR A 75 -19.97 1.28 6.80
CA THR A 75 -20.91 2.31 6.36
C THR A 75 -20.22 3.66 6.24
N VAL A 76 -20.70 4.48 5.31
CA VAL A 76 -20.14 5.81 5.08
C VAL A 76 -20.61 6.76 6.18
N ILE A 77 -19.67 7.52 6.75
CA ILE A 77 -19.98 8.54 7.76
C ILE A 77 -20.35 9.83 7.03
N ASP A 78 -21.55 10.35 7.29
CA ASP A 78 -22.02 11.60 6.69
C ASP A 78 -21.37 12.83 7.33
N GLY A 79 -21.30 13.91 6.55
CA GLY A 79 -20.92 15.22 7.05
C GLY A 79 -19.43 15.43 7.27
N LEU A 80 -18.58 14.54 6.79
CA LEU A 80 -17.13 14.71 6.86
C LEU A 80 -16.66 15.76 5.84
N ARG A 81 -15.67 16.53 6.21
CA ARG A 81 -15.05 17.51 5.30
C ARG A 81 -14.13 16.87 4.30
N LEU A 82 -13.43 15.81 4.70
CA LEU A 82 -12.45 15.12 3.87
C LEU A 82 -13.11 14.36 2.73
N THR A 83 -14.18 13.66 3.02
CA THR A 83 -14.87 12.80 2.07
C THR A 83 -16.37 12.93 2.31
N ASN A 84 -17.12 13.26 1.26
CA ASN A 84 -18.56 13.49 1.38
C ASN A 84 -19.24 13.36 0.02
N TRP A 85 -20.56 13.28 0.06
CA TRP A 85 -21.39 13.15 -1.13
C TRP A 85 -21.23 14.32 -2.11
N ASP A 86 -21.15 15.53 -1.58
CA ASP A 86 -21.01 16.74 -2.43
C ASP A 86 -19.68 16.74 -3.18
N GLY A 87 -18.64 16.18 -2.61
CA GLY A 87 -17.34 16.03 -3.25
C GLY A 87 -17.28 14.91 -4.28
N GLY A 88 -18.29 14.06 -4.36
CA GLY A 88 -18.40 13.00 -5.36
C GLY A 88 -17.56 11.77 -5.12
N TYR A 89 -16.96 11.62 -3.94
CA TYR A 89 -16.11 10.48 -3.57
C TYR A 89 -15.09 10.09 -4.66
N PRO A 90 -14.21 11.02 -5.08
CA PRO A 90 -13.22 10.70 -6.11
C PRO A 90 -12.26 9.61 -5.66
N ASP A 91 -11.52 9.05 -6.61
CA ASP A 91 -10.45 8.13 -6.28
C ASP A 91 -9.26 8.87 -5.70
N VAL A 92 -8.62 8.22 -4.75
CA VAL A 92 -7.31 8.57 -4.21
C VAL A 92 -6.35 7.41 -4.46
N HIS A 93 -5.07 7.62 -4.24
CA HIS A 93 -4.07 6.60 -4.51
C HIS A 93 -3.36 6.19 -3.23
N ALA A 94 -3.25 4.89 -3.02
CA ALA A 94 -2.38 4.30 -2.00
C ALA A 94 -0.99 4.14 -2.60
N ILE A 95 -0.02 4.89 -2.10
CA ILE A 95 1.38 4.82 -2.54
C ILE A 95 2.14 3.94 -1.55
N PRO A 96 2.60 2.76 -1.97
CA PRO A 96 3.30 1.85 -1.05
C PRO A 96 4.63 2.43 -0.56
N ASP A 97 4.88 2.27 0.72
CA ASP A 97 6.20 2.47 1.28
C ASP A 97 6.92 1.11 1.29
N LEU A 98 7.83 0.92 0.36
CA LEU A 98 8.49 -0.37 0.17
C LEU A 98 9.38 -0.76 1.36
N SER A 99 9.78 0.20 2.17
CA SER A 99 10.54 -0.09 3.39
C SER A 99 9.72 -0.82 4.44
N THR A 100 8.40 -0.83 4.30
CA THR A 100 7.50 -1.52 5.23
C THR A 100 7.20 -2.96 4.82
N PHE A 101 7.75 -3.42 3.71
CA PHE A 101 7.48 -4.78 3.22
C PHE A 101 7.75 -5.84 4.28
N ARG A 102 6.79 -6.76 4.41
CA ARG A 102 6.93 -7.97 5.25
C ARG A 102 6.29 -9.14 4.54
N PRO A 103 6.96 -10.30 4.48
CA PRO A 103 6.27 -11.54 4.11
C PRO A 103 5.21 -11.85 5.17
N LEU A 104 4.08 -12.43 4.75
CA LEU A 104 3.04 -12.85 5.69
C LEU A 104 3.32 -14.26 6.17
N PRO A 105 3.62 -14.48 7.47
CA PRO A 105 3.93 -15.83 7.97
C PRO A 105 2.78 -16.81 7.85
N TRP A 106 1.53 -16.29 7.90
CA TRP A 106 0.32 -17.13 7.85
C TRP A 106 -0.21 -17.36 6.45
N ARG A 107 0.42 -16.79 5.43
CA ARG A 107 -0.03 -16.95 4.06
C ARG A 107 1.15 -17.06 3.12
N ALA A 108 1.44 -18.30 2.71
CA ALA A 108 2.55 -18.57 1.80
C ALA A 108 2.38 -17.80 0.48
N GLY A 109 3.45 -17.21 -0.03
CA GLY A 109 3.45 -16.48 -1.28
C GLY A 109 2.87 -15.07 -1.21
N ALA A 110 2.52 -14.59 -0.02
CA ALA A 110 1.98 -13.25 0.15
C ALA A 110 2.91 -12.35 0.94
N GLY A 111 2.97 -11.09 0.53
CA GLY A 111 3.65 -10.04 1.26
C GLY A 111 2.69 -8.91 1.60
N HIS A 112 3.17 -7.95 2.38
CA HIS A 112 2.38 -6.83 2.88
C HIS A 112 3.21 -5.56 2.86
N VAL A 113 2.61 -4.47 2.41
CA VAL A 113 3.20 -3.11 2.48
C VAL A 113 2.18 -2.14 3.05
N ILE A 114 2.67 -1.15 3.78
CA ILE A 114 1.87 -0.04 4.27
C ILE A 114 1.99 1.11 3.28
N SER A 115 0.88 1.79 3.03
CA SER A 115 0.80 2.84 2.03
C SER A 115 0.34 4.16 2.63
N GLY A 116 0.92 5.25 2.12
CA GLY A 116 0.35 6.58 2.31
C GLY A 116 -0.75 6.82 1.27
N THR A 117 -1.63 7.77 1.54
CA THR A 117 -2.73 8.10 0.64
C THR A 117 -2.52 9.48 0.03
N HIS A 118 -2.76 9.59 -1.28
CA HIS A 118 -2.64 10.83 -2.04
C HIS A 118 -3.88 11.05 -2.91
N PRO A 119 -4.29 12.32 -3.06
CA PRO A 119 -5.41 12.65 -3.95
C PRO A 119 -5.14 12.30 -5.41
#